data_82257305673d726b461fb67babbc3d37
#
_entry.id   82257305673d726b461fb67babbc3d37
#
_cell.length_a   1.000
_cell.length_b   1.000
_cell.length_c   1.000
_cell.angle_alpha   90.00
_cell.angle_beta   90.00
_cell.angle_gamma   90.00
#
_symmetry.space_group_name_H-M   'P 1'
#
loop_
_entity.id
_entity.type
_entity.pdbx_description
1 polymer ?
#
loop_
_entity_poly.entity_id
_entity_poly.type
_entity_poly.pdbx_seq_one_letter_code
_entity_poly.pdbx_strand_id
1 'polypeptide(L)'
;PLVIAGGTAMFNCEPIADFIDLAVLGEGEEMNVELIELHRRARREGWTKPQFLRAAAQIGGVYVPSLYDVDYNADGTVKSITPKDGAPKVVTKRIMRDMDKAWYPAKTIVPSTEIVQDRTTLELFRGCIRGCRFCQAGYVYRPVRNRSEKLLVEYAKEAIEDSGYEEMTLSSLSTSDFRPLVELCDDLEEFCAHRHVNLSLPSLRADNFSMALMERLQKGRKTGLTFAPEAGTQRLRDAINKNLTEEDL
;
A
#
# COMPACT_ATOMS: atom_id res chain seq x y z
N PRO A 1 -23.10 0.33 -18.22
CA PRO A 1 -21.85 -0.08 -17.58
C PRO A 1 -21.76 0.47 -16.15
N LEU A 2 -20.94 -0.16 -15.30
CA LEU A 2 -20.60 0.29 -13.96
C LEU A 2 -19.15 0.76 -13.97
N VAL A 3 -18.90 1.97 -13.48
CA VAL A 3 -17.55 2.57 -13.38
C VAL A 3 -17.12 2.58 -11.94
N ILE A 4 -16.07 1.82 -11.63
CA ILE A 4 -15.52 1.67 -10.29
C ILE A 4 -14.11 2.27 -10.27
N ALA A 5 -13.81 3.12 -9.30
CA ALA A 5 -12.50 3.70 -9.10
C ALA A 5 -11.91 3.27 -7.75
N GLY A 6 -10.60 3.07 -7.70
CA GLY A 6 -9.88 2.70 -6.49
C GLY A 6 -8.46 3.25 -6.47
N GLY A 7 -7.74 2.99 -5.39
CA GLY A 7 -6.38 3.47 -5.18
C GLY A 7 -6.30 4.73 -4.33
N THR A 8 -5.08 5.15 -4.04
CA THR A 8 -4.79 6.22 -3.07
C THR A 8 -5.44 7.57 -3.40
N ALA A 9 -5.56 7.90 -4.69
CA ALA A 9 -6.17 9.16 -5.12
C ALA A 9 -7.66 9.25 -4.77
N MET A 10 -8.33 8.11 -4.56
CA MET A 10 -9.78 8.08 -4.29
C MET A 10 -10.16 8.58 -2.89
N PHE A 11 -9.20 8.84 -2.01
CA PHE A 11 -9.47 9.56 -0.75
C PHE A 11 -9.92 11.01 -0.98
N ASN A 12 -9.72 11.53 -2.17
CA ASN A 12 -10.30 12.79 -2.65
C ASN A 12 -10.87 12.58 -4.05
N CYS A 13 -12.00 11.87 -4.16
CA CYS A 13 -12.61 11.49 -5.43
C CYS A 13 -13.61 12.53 -5.97
N GLU A 14 -13.99 13.54 -5.19
CA GLU A 14 -14.97 14.56 -5.60
C GLU A 14 -14.66 15.24 -6.95
N PRO A 15 -13.39 15.56 -7.29
CA PRO A 15 -13.07 16.14 -8.59
C PRO A 15 -13.47 15.27 -9.81
N ILE A 16 -13.66 13.97 -9.61
CA ILE A 16 -14.04 13.02 -10.66
C ILE A 16 -15.38 12.30 -10.37
N ALA A 17 -16.13 12.78 -9.37
CA ALA A 17 -17.35 12.14 -8.89
C ALA A 17 -18.37 11.89 -10.00
N ASP A 18 -18.50 12.81 -10.96
CA ASP A 18 -19.44 12.71 -12.08
C ASP A 18 -19.10 11.60 -13.09
N PHE A 19 -17.85 11.09 -13.07
CA PHE A 19 -17.37 10.08 -14.01
C PHE A 19 -17.36 8.67 -13.43
N ILE A 20 -17.62 8.51 -12.13
CA ILE A 20 -17.59 7.23 -11.43
C ILE A 20 -18.93 6.91 -10.77
N ASP A 21 -19.28 5.64 -10.71
CA ASP A 21 -20.44 5.18 -9.98
C ASP A 21 -20.15 4.94 -8.50
N LEU A 22 -18.98 4.42 -8.21
CA LEU A 22 -18.50 4.25 -6.84
C LEU A 22 -16.98 4.29 -6.76
N ALA A 23 -16.47 4.75 -5.62
CA ALA A 23 -15.08 4.68 -5.23
C ALA A 23 -14.88 3.66 -4.11
N VAL A 24 -13.79 2.89 -4.18
CA VAL A 24 -13.35 1.98 -3.13
C VAL A 24 -12.21 2.61 -2.36
N LEU A 25 -12.40 2.83 -1.05
CA LEU A 25 -11.49 3.53 -0.17
C LEU A 25 -10.77 2.54 0.74
N GLY A 26 -9.46 2.41 0.55
CA GLY A 26 -8.62 1.52 1.35
C GLY A 26 -8.17 0.27 0.60
N GLU A 27 -8.11 -0.85 1.32
CA GLU A 27 -7.53 -2.10 0.85
C GLU A 27 -8.60 -3.02 0.28
N GLY A 28 -8.29 -3.62 -0.88
CA GLY A 28 -9.29 -4.27 -1.72
C GLY A 28 -9.49 -5.76 -1.46
N GLU A 29 -8.62 -6.41 -0.70
CA GLU A 29 -8.58 -7.88 -0.57
C GLU A 29 -9.95 -8.49 -0.19
N GLU A 30 -10.60 -7.92 0.80
CA GLU A 30 -11.94 -8.35 1.22
C GLU A 30 -13.05 -7.59 0.47
N MET A 31 -12.90 -6.27 0.38
CA MET A 31 -13.92 -5.37 -0.17
C MET A 31 -14.27 -5.68 -1.63
N ASN A 32 -13.27 -6.02 -2.46
CA ASN A 32 -13.51 -6.39 -3.86
C ASN A 32 -14.32 -7.69 -3.97
N VAL A 33 -14.08 -8.65 -3.08
CA VAL A 33 -14.84 -9.91 -3.04
C VAL A 33 -16.30 -9.62 -2.67
N GLU A 34 -16.52 -8.81 -1.62
CA GLU A 34 -17.86 -8.40 -1.20
C GLU A 34 -18.62 -7.69 -2.33
N LEU A 35 -17.97 -6.78 -3.06
CA LEU A 35 -18.56 -6.07 -4.21
C LEU A 35 -18.91 -7.01 -5.37
N ILE A 36 -18.01 -7.94 -5.70
CA ILE A 36 -18.23 -8.92 -6.78
C ILE A 36 -19.40 -9.84 -6.42
N GLU A 37 -19.48 -10.29 -5.18
CA GLU A 37 -20.58 -11.13 -4.71
C GLU A 37 -21.92 -10.38 -4.71
N LEU A 38 -21.93 -9.13 -4.25
CA LEU A 38 -23.11 -8.26 -4.33
C LEU A 38 -23.55 -8.06 -5.79
N HIS A 39 -22.60 -7.83 -6.71
CA HIS A 39 -22.90 -7.67 -8.12
C HIS A 39 -23.47 -8.95 -8.75
N ARG A 40 -22.90 -10.11 -8.40
CA ARG A 40 -23.44 -11.42 -8.85
C ARG A 40 -24.86 -11.62 -8.36
N ARG A 41 -25.13 -11.26 -7.10
CA ARG A 41 -26.50 -11.32 -6.54
C ARG A 41 -27.43 -10.37 -7.27
N ALA A 42 -27.05 -9.12 -7.45
CA ALA A 42 -27.84 -8.10 -8.14
C ALA A 42 -28.23 -8.55 -9.57
N ARG A 43 -27.30 -9.19 -10.29
CA ARG A 43 -27.59 -9.74 -11.62
C ARG A 43 -28.59 -10.89 -11.59
N ARG A 44 -28.48 -11.80 -10.62
CA ARG A 44 -29.43 -12.93 -10.50
C ARG A 44 -30.84 -12.46 -10.13
N GLU A 45 -30.95 -11.43 -9.31
CA GLU A 45 -32.20 -10.89 -8.78
C GLU A 45 -32.77 -9.78 -9.68
N GLY A 46 -32.11 -9.43 -10.79
CA GLY A 46 -32.57 -8.42 -11.74
C GLY A 46 -32.58 -7.00 -11.19
N TRP A 47 -31.64 -6.66 -10.30
CA TRP A 47 -31.57 -5.32 -9.73
C TRP A 47 -31.22 -4.26 -10.77
N THR A 48 -31.81 -3.09 -10.60
CA THR A 48 -31.41 -1.89 -11.34
C THR A 48 -30.09 -1.33 -10.78
N LYS A 49 -29.38 -0.52 -11.58
CA LYS A 49 -28.15 0.12 -11.14
C LYS A 49 -28.33 0.94 -9.84
N PRO A 50 -29.39 1.77 -9.67
CA PRO A 50 -29.59 2.46 -8.39
C PRO A 50 -29.81 1.53 -7.19
N GLN A 51 -30.48 0.39 -7.37
CA GLN A 51 -30.61 -0.60 -6.29
C GLN A 51 -29.28 -1.20 -5.89
N PHE A 52 -28.45 -1.56 -6.88
CA PHE A 52 -27.09 -2.05 -6.63
C PHE A 52 -26.24 -1.01 -5.89
N LEU A 53 -26.23 0.25 -6.35
CA LEU A 53 -25.43 1.32 -5.75
C LEU A 53 -25.82 1.60 -4.29
N ARG A 54 -27.13 1.63 -3.97
CA ARG A 54 -27.59 1.75 -2.58
C ARG A 54 -27.12 0.61 -1.68
N ALA A 55 -27.12 -0.61 -2.19
CA ALA A 55 -26.63 -1.77 -1.46
C ALA A 55 -25.09 -1.74 -1.33
N ALA A 56 -24.37 -1.37 -2.37
CA ALA A 56 -22.92 -1.24 -2.38
C ALA A 56 -22.43 -0.20 -1.37
N ALA A 57 -23.16 0.91 -1.19
CA ALA A 57 -22.83 1.95 -0.21
C ALA A 57 -22.85 1.45 1.25
N GLN A 58 -23.44 0.28 1.52
CA GLN A 58 -23.43 -0.33 2.87
C GLN A 58 -22.16 -1.17 3.13
N ILE A 59 -21.33 -1.43 2.10
CA ILE A 59 -20.05 -2.12 2.25
C ILE A 59 -19.03 -1.13 2.81
N GLY A 60 -18.36 -1.49 3.90
CA GLY A 60 -17.34 -0.62 4.50
C GLY A 60 -16.21 -0.30 3.53
N GLY A 61 -15.95 0.99 3.31
CA GLY A 61 -14.96 1.49 2.36
C GLY A 61 -15.54 1.84 0.98
N VAL A 62 -16.81 1.61 0.72
CA VAL A 62 -17.43 1.97 -0.56
C VAL A 62 -18.11 3.33 -0.45
N TYR A 63 -17.69 4.27 -1.27
CA TYR A 63 -18.31 5.58 -1.45
C TYR A 63 -19.03 5.65 -2.80
N VAL A 64 -20.28 6.06 -2.78
CA VAL A 64 -21.11 6.20 -3.99
C VAL A 64 -21.48 7.68 -4.13
N PRO A 65 -20.79 8.46 -4.98
CA PRO A 65 -20.96 9.92 -5.06
C PRO A 65 -22.42 10.35 -5.27
N SER A 66 -23.14 9.64 -6.12
CA SER A 66 -24.55 9.95 -6.43
C SER A 66 -25.50 9.85 -5.22
N LEU A 67 -25.08 9.30 -4.10
CA LEU A 67 -25.84 9.20 -2.84
C LEU A 67 -25.48 10.30 -1.84
N TYR A 68 -24.77 11.35 -2.28
CA TYR A 68 -24.43 12.50 -1.45
C TYR A 68 -24.71 13.79 -2.20
N ASP A 69 -25.25 14.76 -1.51
CA ASP A 69 -25.37 16.14 -1.99
C ASP A 69 -24.21 16.96 -1.43
N VAL A 70 -23.45 17.58 -2.33
CA VAL A 70 -22.29 18.40 -1.99
C VAL A 70 -22.64 19.87 -2.19
N ASP A 71 -22.66 20.63 -1.12
CA ASP A 71 -22.88 22.09 -1.16
C ASP A 71 -21.53 22.81 -1.12
N TYR A 72 -21.45 23.90 -1.87
CA TYR A 72 -20.24 24.72 -1.94
C TYR A 72 -20.49 26.12 -1.37
N ASN A 73 -19.44 26.71 -0.82
CA ASN A 73 -19.38 28.11 -0.47
C ASN A 73 -19.19 28.98 -1.72
N ALA A 74 -19.39 30.29 -1.58
CA ALA A 74 -19.22 31.23 -2.68
C ALA A 74 -17.80 31.28 -3.28
N ASP A 75 -16.79 30.86 -2.51
CA ASP A 75 -15.40 30.75 -2.93
C ASP A 75 -15.03 29.40 -3.56
N GLY A 76 -15.99 28.49 -3.75
CA GLY A 76 -15.81 27.16 -4.34
C GLY A 76 -15.31 26.10 -3.37
N THR A 77 -15.13 26.42 -2.09
CA THR A 77 -14.79 25.38 -1.09
C THR A 77 -16.02 24.57 -0.71
N VAL A 78 -15.82 23.29 -0.35
CA VAL A 78 -16.92 22.42 0.10
C VAL A 78 -17.49 22.96 1.43
N LYS A 79 -18.81 23.20 1.43
CA LYS A 79 -19.56 23.65 2.62
C LYS A 79 -20.09 22.48 3.42
N SER A 80 -20.71 21.51 2.76
CA SER A 80 -21.25 20.32 3.39
C SER A 80 -21.36 19.15 2.41
N ILE A 81 -21.32 17.94 2.95
CA ILE A 81 -21.61 16.69 2.23
C ILE A 81 -22.73 16.00 3.00
N THR A 82 -23.88 15.86 2.39
CA THR A 82 -25.09 15.32 3.02
C THR A 82 -25.49 14.01 2.39
N PRO A 83 -25.52 12.90 3.16
CA PRO A 83 -25.98 11.62 2.62
C PRO A 83 -27.48 11.61 2.34
N LYS A 84 -27.89 10.89 1.31
CA LYS A 84 -29.26 10.61 0.94
C LYS A 84 -29.50 9.12 0.72
N ASP A 85 -30.74 8.70 0.56
CA ASP A 85 -31.15 7.33 0.25
C ASP A 85 -30.55 6.25 1.19
N GLY A 86 -30.31 6.59 2.46
CA GLY A 86 -29.77 5.67 3.45
C GLY A 86 -28.25 5.45 3.36
N ALA A 87 -27.52 6.28 2.61
CA ALA A 87 -26.07 6.23 2.57
C ALA A 87 -25.45 6.54 3.94
N PRO A 88 -24.30 5.95 4.30
CA PRO A 88 -23.64 6.20 5.59
C PRO A 88 -23.17 7.65 5.69
N LYS A 89 -23.33 8.26 6.87
CA LYS A 89 -22.85 9.64 7.12
C LYS A 89 -21.33 9.77 6.98
N VAL A 90 -20.60 8.71 7.26
CA VAL A 90 -19.14 8.63 7.18
C VAL A 90 -18.75 7.33 6.51
N VAL A 91 -17.96 7.41 5.46
CA VAL A 91 -17.34 6.25 4.83
C VAL A 91 -15.95 6.05 5.43
N THR A 92 -15.78 4.94 6.15
CA THR A 92 -14.49 4.59 6.74
C THR A 92 -13.72 3.68 5.80
N LYS A 93 -12.46 4.02 5.53
CA LYS A 93 -11.61 3.18 4.67
C LYS A 93 -11.51 1.75 5.18
N ARG A 94 -11.50 0.78 4.25
CA ARG A 94 -11.25 -0.63 4.57
C ARG A 94 -9.76 -0.86 4.82
N ILE A 95 -9.42 -1.68 5.79
CA ILE A 95 -8.04 -2.12 6.07
C ILE A 95 -8.01 -3.61 6.35
N MET A 96 -6.98 -4.29 5.86
CA MET A 96 -6.61 -5.63 6.33
C MET A 96 -5.98 -5.50 7.71
N ARG A 97 -6.65 -6.03 8.73
CA ARG A 97 -6.15 -5.95 10.12
C ARG A 97 -5.02 -6.93 10.37
N ASP A 98 -5.13 -8.10 9.79
CA ASP A 98 -4.17 -9.19 9.87
C ASP A 98 -3.50 -9.37 8.51
N MET A 99 -2.24 -8.94 8.40
CA MET A 99 -1.51 -8.97 7.13
C MET A 99 -1.11 -10.38 6.72
N ASP A 100 -1.06 -11.32 7.65
CA ASP A 100 -0.77 -12.73 7.34
C ASP A 100 -1.93 -13.41 6.61
N LYS A 101 -3.15 -12.86 6.76
CA LYS A 101 -4.34 -13.29 6.02
C LYS A 101 -4.56 -12.55 4.71
N ALA A 102 -3.82 -11.47 4.47
CA ALA A 102 -3.90 -10.76 3.20
C ALA A 102 -3.31 -11.63 2.09
N TRP A 103 -4.10 -11.86 1.04
CA TRP A 103 -3.63 -12.61 -0.12
C TRP A 103 -2.36 -11.99 -0.70
N TYR A 104 -1.40 -12.84 -1.07
CA TYR A 104 -0.15 -12.47 -1.71
C TYR A 104 0.09 -13.34 -2.94
N PRO A 105 0.45 -12.77 -4.09
CA PRO A 105 0.69 -13.51 -5.33
C PRO A 105 2.09 -14.15 -5.32
N ALA A 106 2.29 -15.20 -4.53
CA ALA A 106 3.57 -15.92 -4.49
C ALA A 106 3.93 -16.50 -5.86
N LYS A 107 2.91 -16.95 -6.62
CA LYS A 107 3.07 -17.35 -8.02
C LYS A 107 2.83 -16.15 -8.92
N THR A 108 3.90 -15.52 -9.35
CA THR A 108 3.87 -14.27 -10.12
C THR A 108 3.83 -14.58 -11.62
N ILE A 109 2.99 -13.83 -12.36
CA ILE A 109 3.03 -13.90 -13.84
C ILE A 109 4.30 -13.20 -14.31
N VAL A 110 5.23 -13.96 -14.87
CA VAL A 110 6.46 -13.44 -15.43
C VAL A 110 6.20 -12.95 -16.86
N PRO A 111 6.49 -11.69 -17.20
CA PRO A 111 6.30 -11.17 -18.55
C PRO A 111 7.29 -11.82 -19.53
N SER A 112 6.85 -12.00 -20.78
CA SER A 112 7.71 -12.50 -21.87
C SER A 112 8.51 -11.40 -22.58
N THR A 113 8.36 -10.16 -22.13
CA THR A 113 9.07 -8.99 -22.66
C THR A 113 9.89 -8.34 -21.56
N GLU A 114 10.91 -7.61 -21.92
CA GLU A 114 11.75 -6.85 -21.00
C GLU A 114 10.94 -5.79 -20.26
N ILE A 115 11.09 -5.71 -18.95
CA ILE A 115 10.39 -4.78 -18.06
C ILE A 115 11.36 -4.04 -17.14
N VAL A 116 10.97 -2.84 -16.69
CA VAL A 116 11.82 -2.00 -15.82
C VAL A 116 12.03 -2.63 -14.44
N GLN A 117 11.01 -3.32 -13.91
CA GLN A 117 11.03 -3.95 -12.57
C GLN A 117 11.10 -5.48 -12.71
N ASP A 118 12.22 -5.97 -13.26
CA ASP A 118 12.45 -7.41 -13.50
C ASP A 118 12.91 -8.11 -12.22
N ARG A 119 12.00 -8.19 -11.26
CA ARG A 119 12.26 -8.69 -9.90
C ARG A 119 10.99 -9.13 -9.19
N THR A 120 11.13 -9.99 -8.19
CA THR A 120 10.04 -10.23 -7.25
C THR A 120 10.01 -9.18 -6.14
N THR A 121 8.82 -8.86 -5.65
CA THR A 121 8.65 -7.85 -4.59
C THR A 121 7.92 -8.45 -3.41
N LEU A 122 8.55 -8.46 -2.24
CA LEU A 122 8.00 -8.96 -1.00
C LEU A 122 7.51 -7.79 -0.13
N GLU A 123 6.19 -7.69 0.07
CA GLU A 123 5.60 -6.65 0.92
C GLU A 123 5.73 -7.02 2.40
N LEU A 124 6.61 -6.31 3.13
CA LEU A 124 6.89 -6.57 4.55
C LEU A 124 5.76 -6.12 5.46
N PHE A 125 5.27 -4.91 5.23
CA PHE A 125 4.21 -4.29 6.02
C PHE A 125 3.56 -3.14 5.27
N ARG A 126 2.39 -2.74 5.73
CA ARG A 126 1.67 -1.54 5.27
C ARG A 126 1.61 -0.49 6.35
N GLY A 127 1.58 0.76 5.91
CA GLY A 127 1.54 1.93 6.78
C GLY A 127 2.91 2.52 7.05
N CYS A 128 2.94 3.67 7.72
CA CYS A 128 4.15 4.34 8.15
C CYS A 128 3.89 5.06 9.48
N ILE A 129 4.79 4.89 10.46
CA ILE A 129 4.70 5.57 11.77
C ILE A 129 5.22 6.99 11.71
N ARG A 130 5.99 7.32 10.67
CA ARG A 130 6.61 8.65 10.50
C ARG A 130 5.53 9.69 10.20
N GLY A 131 5.74 10.88 10.61
CA GLY A 131 4.77 11.97 10.46
C GLY A 131 5.28 13.07 9.53
N CYS A 132 6.00 12.73 8.47
CA CYS A 132 6.51 13.71 7.50
C CYS A 132 5.35 14.53 6.93
N ARG A 133 5.40 15.85 7.07
CA ARG A 133 4.26 16.73 6.77
C ARG A 133 3.89 16.79 5.29
N PHE A 134 4.81 16.48 4.41
CA PHE A 134 4.59 16.42 2.96
C PHE A 134 4.07 15.09 2.46
N CYS A 135 4.06 14.02 3.31
CA CYS A 135 3.81 12.66 2.87
C CYS A 135 2.37 12.23 3.14
N GLN A 136 1.54 12.16 2.10
CA GLN A 136 0.17 11.65 2.18
C GLN A 136 0.13 10.15 2.58
N ALA A 137 1.09 9.35 2.13
CA ALA A 137 1.14 7.91 2.39
C ALA A 137 1.18 7.59 3.90
N GLY A 138 1.87 8.43 4.71
CA GLY A 138 1.91 8.31 6.17
C GLY A 138 0.55 8.46 6.85
N TYR A 139 -0.44 9.03 6.17
CA TYR A 139 -1.82 9.19 6.67
C TYR A 139 -2.76 8.16 6.07
N VAL A 140 -2.70 7.96 4.76
CA VAL A 140 -3.61 7.09 4.01
C VAL A 140 -3.47 5.62 4.44
N TYR A 141 -2.24 5.14 4.66
CA TYR A 141 -1.97 3.72 4.95
C TYR A 141 -1.89 3.36 6.45
N ARG A 142 -2.15 4.29 7.36
CA ARG A 142 -2.23 3.96 8.79
C ARG A 142 -3.41 3.05 9.12
N PRO A 143 -3.27 2.17 10.13
CA PRO A 143 -2.11 1.91 11.01
C PRO A 143 -1.03 1.06 10.33
N VAL A 144 0.15 0.96 10.99
CA VAL A 144 1.20 0.00 10.57
C VAL A 144 0.76 -1.41 10.92
N ARG A 145 0.89 -2.33 9.98
CA ARG A 145 0.55 -3.76 10.12
C ARG A 145 1.59 -4.59 9.39
N ASN A 146 2.27 -5.44 10.13
CA ASN A 146 3.35 -6.28 9.64
C ASN A 146 2.84 -7.65 9.20
N ARG A 147 3.54 -8.27 8.24
CA ARG A 147 3.51 -9.72 8.04
C ARG A 147 4.46 -10.38 9.02
N SER A 148 4.17 -11.61 9.38
CA SER A 148 5.10 -12.42 10.18
C SER A 148 6.33 -12.80 9.35
N GLU A 149 7.48 -12.84 10.02
CA GLU A 149 8.76 -13.20 9.41
C GLU A 149 8.72 -14.57 8.75
N LYS A 150 8.15 -15.56 9.45
CA LYS A 150 7.96 -16.90 8.93
C LYS A 150 7.24 -16.93 7.59
N LEU A 151 6.13 -16.20 7.47
CA LEU A 151 5.34 -16.13 6.23
C LEU A 151 6.11 -15.41 5.13
N LEU A 152 6.88 -14.36 5.49
CA LEU A 152 7.73 -13.65 4.53
C LEU A 152 8.80 -14.56 3.94
N VAL A 153 9.43 -15.42 4.76
CA VAL A 153 10.42 -16.41 4.28
C VAL A 153 9.77 -17.43 3.35
N GLU A 154 8.58 -17.92 3.69
CA GLU A 154 7.82 -18.87 2.85
C GLU A 154 7.49 -18.23 1.49
N TYR A 155 6.93 -17.03 1.47
CA TYR A 155 6.59 -16.30 0.24
C TYR A 155 7.81 -15.95 -0.60
N ALA A 156 8.93 -15.56 0.03
CA ALA A 156 10.17 -15.26 -0.66
C ALA A 156 10.69 -16.47 -1.45
N LYS A 157 10.71 -17.64 -0.80
CA LYS A 157 11.15 -18.90 -1.43
C LYS A 157 10.23 -19.31 -2.57
N GLU A 158 8.91 -19.34 -2.32
CA GLU A 158 7.92 -19.70 -3.32
C GLU A 158 7.98 -18.75 -4.54
N ALA A 159 8.06 -17.44 -4.32
CA ALA A 159 8.07 -16.47 -5.39
C ALA A 159 9.33 -16.56 -6.27
N ILE A 160 10.49 -16.82 -5.70
CA ILE A 160 11.75 -17.01 -6.45
C ILE A 160 11.73 -18.35 -7.20
N GLU A 161 11.27 -19.43 -6.57
CA GLU A 161 11.20 -20.75 -7.20
C GLU A 161 10.24 -20.79 -8.38
N ASP A 162 9.11 -20.06 -8.29
CA ASP A 162 8.10 -19.97 -9.35
C ASP A 162 8.51 -19.05 -10.50
N SER A 163 9.10 -17.89 -10.19
CA SER A 163 9.44 -16.86 -11.18
C SER A 163 10.80 -17.03 -11.82
N GLY A 164 11.78 -17.57 -11.10
CA GLY A 164 13.18 -17.64 -11.52
C GLY A 164 13.91 -16.29 -11.51
N TYR A 165 13.36 -15.24 -10.87
CA TYR A 165 14.03 -13.96 -10.77
C TYR A 165 15.33 -14.04 -9.93
N GLU A 166 16.32 -13.24 -10.33
CA GLU A 166 17.61 -13.12 -9.64
C GLU A 166 17.67 -11.92 -8.67
N GLU A 167 16.56 -11.17 -8.54
CA GLU A 167 16.45 -10.04 -7.61
C GLU A 167 15.13 -10.10 -6.84
N MET A 168 15.23 -9.83 -5.53
CA MET A 168 14.09 -9.69 -4.62
C MET A 168 14.13 -8.33 -3.93
N THR A 169 13.04 -7.59 -4.00
CA THR A 169 12.88 -6.32 -3.30
C THR A 169 12.05 -6.51 -2.04
N LEU A 170 12.58 -6.15 -0.87
CA LEU A 170 11.86 -6.08 0.39
C LEU A 170 11.16 -4.72 0.49
N SER A 171 9.87 -4.68 0.17
CA SER A 171 9.13 -3.43 -0.04
C SER A 171 8.28 -3.02 1.15
N SER A 172 8.35 -1.74 1.48
CA SER A 172 7.45 -1.05 2.42
C SER A 172 7.58 0.46 2.26
N LEU A 173 6.82 1.25 3.05
CA LEU A 173 6.96 2.71 3.07
C LEU A 173 8.17 3.20 3.88
N SER A 174 8.77 2.36 4.71
CA SER A 174 9.96 2.67 5.52
C SER A 174 10.62 1.38 5.98
N THR A 175 11.37 0.75 5.09
CA THR A 175 11.87 -0.62 5.27
C THR A 175 12.76 -0.78 6.51
N SER A 176 13.56 0.23 6.84
CA SER A 176 14.36 0.25 8.07
C SER A 176 13.54 0.30 9.37
N ASP A 177 12.23 0.57 9.31
CA ASP A 177 11.33 0.51 10.48
C ASP A 177 10.73 -0.90 10.72
N PHE A 178 11.03 -1.86 9.86
CA PHE A 178 10.65 -3.27 10.08
C PHE A 178 11.57 -3.88 11.13
N ARG A 179 11.05 -4.12 12.33
CA ARG A 179 11.89 -4.54 13.47
C ARG A 179 12.71 -5.82 13.22
N PRO A 180 12.11 -6.91 12.67
CA PRO A 180 12.87 -8.14 12.39
C PRO A 180 13.56 -8.11 11.01
N LEU A 181 14.02 -6.92 10.53
CA LEU A 181 14.64 -6.81 9.20
C LEU A 181 15.97 -7.55 9.10
N VAL A 182 16.77 -7.48 10.17
CA VAL A 182 18.08 -8.16 10.22
C VAL A 182 17.87 -9.66 10.25
N GLU A 183 17.00 -10.13 11.13
CA GLU A 183 16.64 -11.54 11.28
C GLU A 183 16.06 -12.10 9.96
N LEU A 184 15.17 -11.37 9.31
CA LEU A 184 14.64 -11.77 8.00
C LEU A 184 15.73 -11.88 6.94
N CYS A 185 16.68 -10.95 6.92
CA CYS A 185 17.82 -11.03 6.00
C CYS A 185 18.71 -12.23 6.30
N ASP A 186 18.94 -12.55 7.57
CA ASP A 186 19.72 -13.72 8.00
C ASP A 186 19.01 -15.03 7.60
N ASP A 187 17.69 -15.15 7.78
CA ASP A 187 16.90 -16.31 7.39
C ASP A 187 16.85 -16.54 5.87
N LEU A 188 16.98 -15.47 5.09
CA LEU A 188 17.03 -15.54 3.63
C LEU A 188 18.44 -15.70 3.07
N GLU A 189 19.52 -15.47 3.87
CA GLU A 189 20.91 -15.41 3.39
C GLU A 189 21.31 -16.71 2.66
N GLU A 190 21.13 -17.87 3.30
CA GLU A 190 21.51 -19.16 2.72
C GLU A 190 20.75 -19.46 1.41
N PHE A 191 19.43 -19.23 1.42
CA PHE A 191 18.58 -19.43 0.25
C PHE A 191 19.00 -18.51 -0.91
N CYS A 192 19.18 -17.22 -0.64
CA CYS A 192 19.57 -16.24 -1.63
C CYS A 192 20.96 -16.53 -2.22
N ALA A 193 21.92 -16.91 -1.37
CA ALA A 193 23.27 -17.28 -1.82
C ALA A 193 23.25 -18.52 -2.74
N HIS A 194 22.50 -19.56 -2.35
CA HIS A 194 22.39 -20.79 -3.15
C HIS A 194 21.72 -20.59 -4.50
N ARG A 195 20.74 -19.67 -4.56
CA ARG A 195 19.96 -19.35 -5.77
C ARG A 195 20.53 -18.17 -6.56
N HIS A 196 21.59 -17.53 -6.09
CA HIS A 196 22.19 -16.31 -6.65
C HIS A 196 21.20 -15.14 -6.73
N VAL A 197 20.30 -15.02 -5.76
CA VAL A 197 19.32 -13.94 -5.66
C VAL A 197 19.90 -12.76 -4.88
N ASN A 198 19.72 -11.56 -5.41
CA ASN A 198 20.13 -10.33 -4.75
C ASN A 198 18.96 -9.73 -3.97
N LEU A 199 19.20 -9.35 -2.70
CA LEU A 199 18.23 -8.60 -1.90
C LEU A 199 18.38 -7.09 -2.14
N SER A 200 17.27 -6.42 -2.41
CA SER A 200 17.19 -4.97 -2.58
C SER A 200 16.30 -4.37 -1.48
N LEU A 201 16.79 -3.34 -0.81
CA LEU A 201 16.09 -2.64 0.26
C LEU A 201 15.81 -1.19 -0.15
N PRO A 202 14.68 -0.90 -0.77
CA PRO A 202 14.25 0.47 -1.01
C PRO A 202 13.75 1.13 0.28
N SER A 203 13.57 2.45 0.24
CA SER A 203 12.93 3.22 1.33
C SER A 203 13.65 3.13 2.67
N LEU A 204 14.98 3.16 2.63
CA LEU A 204 15.81 3.22 3.82
C LEU A 204 15.84 4.63 4.42
N ARG A 205 15.91 4.70 5.74
CA ARG A 205 16.10 5.95 6.48
C ARG A 205 17.46 5.94 7.17
N ALA A 206 18.16 7.08 7.11
CA ALA A 206 19.50 7.21 7.70
C ALA A 206 19.46 7.07 9.24
N ASP A 207 18.40 7.58 9.89
CA ASP A 207 18.25 7.53 11.36
C ASP A 207 18.02 6.12 11.94
N ASN A 208 17.71 5.14 11.10
CA ASN A 208 17.43 3.76 11.54
C ASN A 208 18.16 2.72 10.68
N PHE A 209 19.30 3.11 10.10
CA PHE A 209 20.13 2.24 9.30
C PHE A 209 21.33 1.75 10.12
N SER A 210 21.52 0.43 10.22
CA SER A 210 22.62 -0.15 10.98
C SER A 210 23.73 -0.66 10.08
N MET A 211 25.00 -0.55 10.55
CA MET A 211 26.17 -1.13 9.88
C MET A 211 26.04 -2.65 9.72
N ALA A 212 25.41 -3.32 10.69
CA ALA A 212 25.17 -4.76 10.61
C ALA A 212 24.27 -5.14 9.42
N LEU A 213 23.22 -4.34 9.14
CA LEU A 213 22.38 -4.53 7.95
C LEU A 213 23.19 -4.31 6.66
N MET A 214 24.02 -3.27 6.64
CA MET A 214 24.88 -2.97 5.49
C MET A 214 25.85 -4.12 5.16
N GLU A 215 26.49 -4.69 6.16
CA GLU A 215 27.42 -5.83 6.00
C GLU A 215 26.69 -7.04 5.38
N ARG A 216 25.48 -7.33 5.78
CA ARG A 216 24.67 -8.42 5.22
C ARG A 216 24.32 -8.19 3.75
N LEU A 217 23.88 -6.99 3.41
CA LEU A 217 23.52 -6.62 2.03
C LEU A 217 24.73 -6.64 1.08
N GLN A 218 25.96 -6.42 1.60
CA GLN A 218 27.19 -6.40 0.81
C GLN A 218 27.81 -7.78 0.58
N LYS A 219 27.33 -8.84 1.26
CA LYS A 219 27.81 -10.21 1.04
C LYS A 219 27.48 -10.74 -0.36
N GLY A 220 26.40 -10.25 -0.97
CA GLY A 220 26.02 -10.58 -2.34
C GLY A 220 26.58 -9.58 -3.37
N ARG A 221 25.82 -9.32 -4.42
CA ARG A 221 26.14 -8.30 -5.42
C ARG A 221 26.00 -6.91 -4.78
N LYS A 222 27.00 -6.06 -4.93
CA LYS A 222 26.96 -4.69 -4.40
C LYS A 222 25.78 -3.92 -5.00
N THR A 223 24.79 -3.60 -4.16
CA THR A 223 23.67 -2.72 -4.52
C THR A 223 23.92 -1.32 -3.96
N GLY A 224 23.57 -0.29 -4.71
CA GLY A 224 23.61 1.09 -4.24
C GLY A 224 22.52 1.32 -3.18
N LEU A 225 22.88 2.02 -2.10
CA LEU A 225 21.92 2.48 -1.11
C LEU A 225 21.49 3.92 -1.42
N THR A 226 20.20 4.20 -1.25
CA THR A 226 19.66 5.55 -1.48
C THR A 226 18.99 6.03 -0.21
N PHE A 227 19.40 7.21 0.26
CA PHE A 227 18.83 7.90 1.41
C PHE A 227 18.28 9.24 0.97
N ALA A 228 17.14 9.63 1.52
CA ALA A 228 16.45 10.87 1.19
C ALA A 228 16.33 11.78 2.42
N PRO A 229 17.25 12.76 2.61
CA PRO A 229 17.14 13.74 3.69
C PRO A 229 15.99 14.72 3.48
N GLU A 230 15.49 14.88 2.25
CA GLU A 230 14.39 15.72 1.81
C GLU A 230 14.66 17.24 1.89
N ALA A 231 15.59 17.67 2.75
CA ALA A 231 15.99 19.07 2.88
C ALA A 231 17.45 19.18 3.31
N GLY A 232 18.17 20.16 2.77
CA GLY A 232 19.60 20.36 2.99
C GLY A 232 19.98 20.97 4.35
N THR A 233 19.02 21.53 5.11
CA THR A 233 19.30 22.13 6.41
C THR A 233 18.49 21.48 7.52
N GLN A 234 19.06 21.43 8.74
CA GLN A 234 18.38 20.90 9.93
C GLN A 234 17.04 21.61 10.15
N ARG A 235 17.03 22.95 10.09
CA ARG A 235 15.81 23.75 10.25
C ARG A 235 14.69 23.34 9.32
N LEU A 236 15.00 23.01 8.06
CA LEU A 236 13.98 22.57 7.10
C LEU A 236 13.56 21.11 7.34
N ARG A 237 14.49 20.23 7.71
CA ARG A 237 14.13 18.86 8.09
C ARG A 237 13.19 18.83 9.28
N ASP A 238 13.44 19.68 10.29
CA ASP A 238 12.55 19.83 11.44
C ASP A 238 11.18 20.41 11.03
N ALA A 239 11.19 21.43 10.18
CA ALA A 239 9.97 22.07 9.69
C ALA A 239 9.04 21.09 8.95
N ILE A 240 9.59 20.15 8.16
CA ILE A 240 8.83 19.12 7.46
C ILE A 240 8.63 17.84 8.28
N ASN A 241 9.08 17.82 9.54
CA ASN A 241 9.02 16.67 10.44
C ASN A 241 9.69 15.40 9.87
N LYS A 242 10.85 15.57 9.23
CA LYS A 242 11.62 14.44 8.69
C LYS A 242 12.37 13.67 9.76
N ASN A 243 12.71 14.33 10.89
CA ASN A 243 13.40 13.76 12.05
C ASN A 243 14.75 13.11 11.70
N LEU A 244 15.51 13.71 10.79
CA LEU A 244 16.89 13.35 10.50
C LEU A 244 17.82 14.46 10.98
N THR A 245 18.85 14.09 11.75
CA THR A 245 19.88 15.03 12.20
C THR A 245 21.04 15.09 11.20
N GLU A 246 21.97 16.00 11.41
CA GLU A 246 23.20 16.05 10.63
C GLU A 246 24.13 14.87 10.94
N GLU A 247 24.03 14.30 12.16
CA GLU A 247 24.80 13.13 12.58
C GLU A 247 24.29 11.84 11.92
N ASP A 248 23.02 11.79 11.52
CA ASP A 248 22.42 10.65 10.81
C ASP A 248 22.85 10.60 9.33
N LEU A 249 23.36 11.70 8.79
CA LEU A 249 23.73 11.85 7.37
C LEU A 249 25.22 11.72 7.14
#